data_29fdff602386a1c8ce85a26d27ca8d2b
#
_entry.id   29fdff602386a1c8ce85a26d27ca8d2b
#
_cell.length_a   1.000
_cell.length_b   1.000
_cell.length_c   1.000
_cell.angle_alpha   90.00
_cell.angle_beta   90.00
_cell.angle_gamma   90.00
#
_symmetry.space_group_name_H-M   'P 1'
#
loop_
_entity.id
_entity.type
_entity.pdbx_description
1 polymer ?
#
loop_
_entity_poly.entity_id
_entity_poly.type
_entity_poly.pdbx_seq_one_letter_code
_entity_poly.pdbx_strand_id
1 'polypeptide(L)'
;MDGVKPWGNICLSPSQALSIPDHHPPEEMFEHVDLGKRLDQKEFDKVLPDLKDRLGELQRRARDAGMPVMVVFEGWDMVGMSEIVNRFILPLDPRGFLVHPITAPNQEERDRPFLWRFFIRIPARGRVAVFDRSWYFRSLARAMERKEDDARLVWREIADYEEMLAQDDYLIMKFFLHIGKKEHKKRLERYRDSDLNNCGISNMDLDFFKKYDKMLPLIEEMIEGTDREHAPWTIVEAEDTKFASAKVLTTAVRMLEYGLSKMERKSQILMDSNPLIKSGQMFNSTRGGVDLGRKLSKDEYQDRLDRLQRRLAELQCDMNRLRVPTIVVFEGWDAAGKGGAIQRLTANLNPRGYEVVPVGSPTEEEKAHHYLWRFYRKLPPAGHMRIFDRSWYGRVLVERIEGFASTAEWKRAYKEINAFEEMLVDNGAVLVKIWMEVDKETQLRRFQERDADPQKQWKITEDDWRNRDKWDFYGRAIDEMLFRTSTNHAPWTIVESNDKYFSRVKTLQTIAQAMESKLPKNHSK
;
A
#
# COMPACT_ATOMS: atom_id res chain seq x y z
N MET A 1 33.13 -6.78 35.14
CA MET A 1 34.25 -6.33 34.29
C MET A 1 33.65 -5.99 32.93
N ASP A 2 33.26 -4.75 32.78
CA ASP A 2 32.55 -4.24 31.63
C ASP A 2 33.56 -3.95 30.51
N GLY A 3 33.55 -4.80 29.50
CA GLY A 3 34.34 -4.60 28.30
C GLY A 3 33.78 -3.42 27.50
N VAL A 4 34.47 -2.31 27.50
CA VAL A 4 34.24 -1.18 26.61
C VAL A 4 34.31 -1.72 25.16
N LYS A 5 33.17 -1.79 24.49
CA LYS A 5 33.09 -2.19 23.06
C LYS A 5 33.87 -1.16 22.20
N PRO A 6 34.59 -1.59 21.16
CA PRO A 6 35.50 -0.74 20.37
C PRO A 6 34.86 0.34 19.49
N TRP A 7 33.61 0.65 19.72
CA TRP A 7 32.75 1.51 18.88
C TRP A 7 32.64 2.96 19.37
N GLY A 8 33.46 3.39 20.34
CA GLY A 8 33.29 4.64 21.10
C GLY A 8 33.21 5.93 20.27
N ASN A 9 33.73 5.98 19.06
CA ASN A 9 33.74 7.19 18.22
C ASN A 9 32.82 7.13 17.01
N ILE A 10 32.17 5.97 16.74
CA ILE A 10 31.16 5.81 15.68
C ILE A 10 29.75 5.71 16.31
N CYS A 11 29.71 5.61 17.65
CA CYS A 11 28.48 5.45 18.41
C CYS A 11 27.79 6.78 18.66
N LEU A 12 26.81 7.10 17.85
CA LEU A 12 25.68 7.93 18.27
C LEU A 12 24.85 7.15 19.31
N SER A 13 24.34 7.78 20.37
CA SER A 13 23.41 7.14 21.30
C SER A 13 22.17 6.63 20.58
N PRO A 14 21.38 5.67 21.10
CA PRO A 14 20.16 5.22 20.46
C PRO A 14 19.17 6.35 20.14
N SER A 15 19.13 7.39 20.97
CA SER A 15 18.36 8.62 20.72
C SER A 15 18.97 9.51 19.62
N GLN A 16 20.30 9.50 19.44
CA GLN A 16 21.00 10.26 18.42
C GLN A 16 21.10 9.53 17.05
N ALA A 17 20.88 8.23 17.02
CA ALA A 17 20.79 7.46 15.77
C ALA A 17 19.36 7.42 15.22
N LEU A 18 18.38 7.81 16.03
CA LEU A 18 16.95 7.85 15.69
C LEU A 18 16.41 9.30 15.59
N SER A 19 17.21 10.30 15.80
CA SER A 19 16.80 11.71 15.65
C SER A 19 17.70 12.42 14.66
N ILE A 20 17.09 13.09 13.70
CA ILE A 20 17.68 14.30 13.12
C ILE A 20 17.96 15.24 14.31
N PRO A 21 19.14 15.89 14.42
CA PRO A 21 19.40 16.87 15.49
C PRO A 21 18.29 17.91 15.50
N ASP A 22 17.93 18.39 16.70
CA ASP A 22 16.89 19.37 17.02
C ASP A 22 16.40 20.20 15.82
N HIS A 23 15.07 20.36 15.69
CA HIS A 23 14.36 21.12 14.68
C HIS A 23 15.12 22.37 14.18
N HIS A 24 15.96 22.18 13.18
CA HIS A 24 16.51 23.29 12.39
C HIS A 24 15.52 23.63 11.28
N PRO A 25 15.44 24.91 10.85
CA PRO A 25 14.65 25.26 9.68
C PRO A 25 15.06 24.40 8.46
N PRO A 26 14.12 24.00 7.59
CA PRO A 26 14.37 23.04 6.51
C PRO A 26 15.52 23.45 5.56
N GLU A 27 15.81 24.73 5.44
CA GLU A 27 16.82 25.27 4.54
C GLU A 27 18.28 25.06 4.99
N GLU A 28 18.52 24.46 6.18
CA GLU A 28 19.88 24.35 6.77
C GLU A 28 20.26 22.91 7.18
N MET A 29 19.42 21.89 6.92
CA MET A 29 19.65 20.54 7.42
C MET A 29 21.00 19.97 6.97
N PHE A 30 21.34 20.10 5.69
CA PHE A 30 22.60 19.58 5.15
C PHE A 30 23.82 20.45 5.44
N GLU A 31 23.64 21.70 5.87
CA GLU A 31 24.76 22.57 6.28
C GLU A 31 25.42 22.06 7.57
N HIS A 32 24.66 21.36 8.42
CA HIS A 32 25.14 20.77 9.67
C HIS A 32 25.75 19.36 9.50
N VAL A 33 25.72 18.79 8.28
CA VAL A 33 26.30 17.47 8.01
C VAL A 33 27.81 17.58 7.80
N ASP A 34 28.58 16.99 8.69
CA ASP A 34 30.05 16.97 8.58
C ASP A 34 30.53 16.00 7.50
N LEU A 35 30.62 16.49 6.27
CA LEU A 35 31.14 15.75 5.13
C LEU A 35 32.63 15.44 5.20
N GLY A 36 33.36 15.99 6.19
CA GLY A 36 34.77 15.68 6.46
C GLY A 36 35.03 14.31 7.09
N LYS A 37 34.00 13.62 7.54
CA LYS A 37 34.12 12.30 8.18
C LYS A 37 34.76 11.27 7.26
N ARG A 38 35.77 10.60 7.81
CA ARG A 38 36.58 9.57 7.12
C ARG A 38 36.79 8.39 8.06
N LEU A 39 37.01 7.21 7.49
CA LEU A 39 37.41 6.02 8.22
C LEU A 39 38.65 5.45 7.56
N ASP A 40 39.75 5.33 8.33
CA ASP A 40 40.97 4.76 7.77
C ASP A 40 40.79 3.25 7.48
N GLN A 41 41.72 2.69 6.67
CA GLN A 41 41.61 1.29 6.24
C GLN A 41 41.73 0.31 7.41
N LYS A 42 42.58 0.59 8.38
CA LYS A 42 42.82 -0.31 9.52
C LYS A 42 41.60 -0.34 10.47
N GLU A 43 41.00 0.82 10.71
CA GLU A 43 39.79 0.92 11.50
C GLU A 43 38.62 0.23 10.80
N PHE A 44 38.48 0.45 9.49
CA PHE A 44 37.45 -0.19 8.70
C PHE A 44 37.60 -1.73 8.70
N ASP A 45 38.81 -2.26 8.48
CA ASP A 45 39.10 -3.70 8.46
C ASP A 45 38.88 -4.34 9.85
N LYS A 46 39.02 -3.56 10.93
CA LYS A 46 38.76 -4.02 12.29
C LYS A 46 37.29 -4.15 12.61
N VAL A 47 36.45 -3.19 12.15
CA VAL A 47 35.02 -3.13 12.54
C VAL A 47 34.11 -3.89 11.57
N LEU A 48 34.52 -4.01 10.31
CA LEU A 48 33.67 -4.59 9.25
C LEU A 48 33.30 -6.07 9.49
N PRO A 49 34.22 -6.97 9.93
CA PRO A 49 33.87 -8.38 10.16
C PRO A 49 32.75 -8.54 11.18
N ASP A 50 32.87 -7.89 12.35
CA ASP A 50 31.86 -7.98 13.42
C ASP A 50 30.49 -7.44 12.96
N LEU A 51 30.48 -6.33 12.21
CA LEU A 51 29.24 -5.78 11.64
C LEU A 51 28.59 -6.74 10.65
N LYS A 52 29.38 -7.39 9.81
CA LYS A 52 28.88 -8.37 8.84
C LYS A 52 28.29 -9.60 9.55
N ASP A 53 29.01 -10.16 10.50
CA ASP A 53 28.56 -11.35 11.25
C ASP A 53 27.26 -11.05 12.00
N ARG A 54 27.20 -9.88 12.66
CA ARG A 54 26.02 -9.44 13.39
C ARG A 54 24.84 -9.19 12.48
N LEU A 55 25.03 -8.53 11.33
CA LEU A 55 23.95 -8.28 10.37
C LEU A 55 23.40 -9.59 9.79
N GLY A 56 24.26 -10.55 9.45
CA GLY A 56 23.83 -11.87 8.99
C GLY A 56 23.09 -12.67 10.05
N GLU A 57 23.51 -12.59 11.32
CA GLU A 57 22.78 -13.18 12.46
C GLU A 57 21.38 -12.56 12.61
N LEU A 58 21.31 -11.23 12.60
CA LEU A 58 20.03 -10.50 12.77
C LEU A 58 19.05 -10.74 11.62
N GLN A 59 19.54 -10.90 10.39
CA GLN A 59 18.68 -11.31 9.28
C GLN A 59 18.02 -12.67 9.56
N ARG A 60 18.78 -13.66 10.06
CA ARG A 60 18.22 -14.98 10.41
C ARG A 60 17.19 -14.85 11.53
N ARG A 61 17.46 -14.08 12.56
CA ARG A 61 16.51 -13.81 13.65
C ARG A 61 15.24 -13.10 13.14
N ALA A 62 15.38 -12.13 12.23
CA ALA A 62 14.25 -11.45 11.60
C ALA A 62 13.39 -12.43 10.78
N ARG A 63 14.03 -13.35 10.04
CA ARG A 63 13.34 -14.42 9.33
C ARG A 63 12.54 -15.31 10.29
N ASP A 64 13.16 -15.78 11.34
CA ASP A 64 12.57 -16.73 12.29
C ASP A 64 11.44 -16.06 13.11
N ALA A 65 11.54 -14.74 13.36
CA ALA A 65 10.48 -13.93 13.96
C ALA A 65 9.37 -13.54 12.96
N GLY A 66 9.52 -13.83 11.67
CA GLY A 66 8.58 -13.40 10.65
C GLY A 66 8.56 -11.89 10.41
N MET A 67 9.62 -11.14 10.76
CA MET A 67 9.70 -9.69 10.60
C MET A 67 10.09 -9.32 9.16
N PRO A 68 9.19 -8.67 8.39
CA PRO A 68 9.54 -8.18 7.06
C PRO A 68 10.36 -6.89 7.18
N VAL A 69 11.41 -6.78 6.36
CA VAL A 69 12.35 -5.65 6.41
C VAL A 69 12.44 -4.97 5.05
N MET A 70 12.25 -3.66 5.04
CA MET A 70 12.42 -2.81 3.87
C MET A 70 13.60 -1.88 4.09
N VAL A 71 14.54 -1.86 3.14
CA VAL A 71 15.70 -0.99 3.18
C VAL A 71 15.69 -0.10 1.95
N VAL A 72 15.63 1.19 2.17
CA VAL A 72 15.55 2.20 1.11
C VAL A 72 16.88 2.96 1.05
N PHE A 73 17.49 2.94 -0.11
CA PHE A 73 18.67 3.75 -0.41
C PHE A 73 18.32 4.86 -1.37
N GLU A 74 18.54 6.08 -0.94
CA GLU A 74 18.40 7.30 -1.74
C GLU A 74 19.69 8.12 -1.66
N GLY A 75 19.85 9.08 -2.54
CA GLY A 75 21.02 9.96 -2.51
C GLY A 75 21.32 10.58 -3.85
N TRP A 76 22.40 11.35 -3.87
CA TRP A 76 22.89 11.99 -5.08
C TRP A 76 23.45 10.96 -6.07
N ASP A 77 23.41 11.32 -7.35
CA ASP A 77 24.13 10.56 -8.36
C ASP A 77 25.63 10.57 -8.06
N MET A 78 26.36 9.56 -8.52
CA MET A 78 27.80 9.42 -8.27
C MET A 78 28.19 9.23 -6.79
N VAL A 79 27.22 9.04 -5.89
CA VAL A 79 27.49 8.85 -4.46
C VAL A 79 28.18 7.52 -4.15
N GLY A 80 28.20 6.59 -5.10
CA GLY A 80 28.72 5.22 -4.89
C GLY A 80 27.67 4.27 -4.32
N MET A 81 26.40 4.52 -4.60
CA MET A 81 25.27 3.76 -4.06
C MET A 81 25.42 2.25 -4.27
N SER A 82 25.75 1.81 -5.48
CA SER A 82 25.91 0.37 -5.79
C SER A 82 26.96 -0.31 -4.93
N GLU A 83 28.07 0.37 -4.60
CA GLU A 83 29.09 -0.18 -3.72
C GLU A 83 28.60 -0.32 -2.28
N ILE A 84 27.89 0.68 -1.78
CA ILE A 84 27.32 0.69 -0.41
C ILE A 84 26.24 -0.38 -0.29
N VAL A 85 25.32 -0.45 -1.25
CA VAL A 85 24.28 -1.50 -1.32
C VAL A 85 24.93 -2.89 -1.38
N ASN A 86 25.97 -3.07 -2.20
CA ASN A 86 26.65 -4.36 -2.33
C ASN A 86 27.31 -4.77 -0.99
N ARG A 87 27.94 -3.84 -0.28
CA ARG A 87 28.52 -4.10 1.05
C ARG A 87 27.47 -4.42 2.10
N PHE A 88 26.27 -3.81 1.98
CA PHE A 88 25.13 -4.09 2.85
C PHE A 88 24.59 -5.51 2.63
N ILE A 89 24.42 -5.95 1.37
CA ILE A 89 23.81 -7.26 1.09
C ILE A 89 24.78 -8.42 1.22
N LEU A 90 26.08 -8.19 1.11
CA LEU A 90 27.12 -9.23 1.10
C LEU A 90 27.07 -10.17 2.32
N PRO A 91 26.80 -9.72 3.57
CA PRO A 91 26.70 -10.60 4.73
C PRO A 91 25.35 -11.32 4.85
N LEU A 92 24.36 -10.96 4.04
CA LEU A 92 23.02 -11.53 4.13
C LEU A 92 22.94 -12.87 3.36
N ASP A 93 22.09 -13.77 3.84
CA ASP A 93 21.72 -14.98 3.07
C ASP A 93 20.99 -14.55 1.79
N PRO A 94 21.53 -14.84 0.59
CA PRO A 94 20.94 -14.39 -0.67
C PRO A 94 19.53 -14.94 -0.92
N ARG A 95 19.15 -16.02 -0.27
CA ARG A 95 17.77 -16.57 -0.33
C ARG A 95 16.79 -15.74 0.49
N GLY A 96 17.29 -14.90 1.42
CA GLY A 96 16.51 -14.10 2.38
C GLY A 96 16.21 -12.68 1.92
N PHE A 97 16.80 -12.20 0.84
CA PHE A 97 16.56 -10.84 0.36
C PHE A 97 16.31 -10.75 -1.14
N LEU A 98 15.78 -9.61 -1.57
CA LEU A 98 15.65 -9.24 -2.97
C LEU A 98 16.03 -7.77 -3.13
N VAL A 99 16.86 -7.45 -4.13
CA VAL A 99 17.18 -6.07 -4.50
C VAL A 99 16.28 -5.63 -5.64
N HIS A 100 15.66 -4.46 -5.47
CA HIS A 100 14.80 -3.83 -6.46
C HIS A 100 15.48 -2.56 -7.00
N PRO A 101 16.17 -2.63 -8.14
CA PRO A 101 16.65 -1.42 -8.81
C PRO A 101 15.45 -0.70 -9.42
N ILE A 102 15.23 0.54 -9.00
CA ILE A 102 14.07 1.32 -9.45
C ILE A 102 14.47 2.20 -10.64
N THR A 103 13.98 1.80 -11.79
CA THR A 103 14.16 2.51 -13.06
C THR A 103 12.90 3.31 -13.45
N ALA A 104 12.93 3.96 -14.62
CA ALA A 104 11.73 4.60 -15.17
C ALA A 104 10.57 3.58 -15.27
N PRO A 105 9.32 4.01 -14.94
CA PRO A 105 8.19 3.09 -14.95
C PRO A 105 7.90 2.57 -16.37
N ASN A 106 7.60 1.29 -16.48
CA ASN A 106 7.10 0.69 -17.71
C ASN A 106 5.63 1.09 -17.95
N GLN A 107 5.03 0.63 -19.07
CA GLN A 107 3.64 1.00 -19.39
C GLN A 107 2.65 0.47 -18.35
N GLU A 108 2.84 -0.74 -17.86
CA GLU A 108 1.99 -1.34 -16.83
C GLU A 108 2.01 -0.54 -15.52
N GLU A 109 3.17 -0.06 -15.12
CA GLU A 109 3.36 0.77 -13.93
C GLU A 109 2.81 2.19 -14.11
N ARG A 110 2.89 2.75 -15.35
CA ARG A 110 2.28 4.06 -15.67
C ARG A 110 0.76 4.03 -15.68
N ASP A 111 0.16 2.87 -15.94
CA ASP A 111 -1.29 2.69 -16.02
C ASP A 111 -1.94 2.47 -14.65
N ARG A 112 -1.17 2.54 -13.57
CA ARG A 112 -1.63 2.32 -12.19
C ARG A 112 -1.17 3.44 -11.25
N PRO A 113 -1.73 3.53 -10.04
CA PRO A 113 -1.31 4.51 -9.04
C PRO A 113 0.19 4.46 -8.77
N PHE A 114 0.77 5.61 -8.41
CA PHE A 114 2.22 5.79 -8.25
C PHE A 114 2.85 4.76 -7.30
N LEU A 115 2.24 4.51 -6.13
CA LEU A 115 2.74 3.56 -5.14
C LEU A 115 2.51 2.09 -5.50
N TRP A 116 1.69 1.80 -6.50
CA TRP A 116 1.36 0.43 -6.90
C TRP A 116 2.61 -0.43 -7.16
N ARG A 117 3.56 0.08 -7.94
CA ARG A 117 4.79 -0.65 -8.31
C ARG A 117 5.67 -1.00 -7.12
N PHE A 118 5.60 -0.22 -6.05
CA PHE A 118 6.35 -0.45 -4.82
C PHE A 118 5.59 -1.41 -3.91
N PHE A 119 4.27 -1.25 -3.80
CA PHE A 119 3.45 -2.10 -2.96
C PHE A 119 3.49 -3.57 -3.39
N ILE A 120 3.48 -3.85 -4.68
CA ILE A 120 3.59 -5.24 -5.19
C ILE A 120 4.97 -5.86 -4.94
N ARG A 121 5.98 -5.06 -4.54
CA ARG A 121 7.37 -5.45 -4.25
C ARG A 121 7.70 -5.46 -2.75
N ILE A 122 6.72 -5.21 -1.87
CA ILE A 122 6.98 -5.33 -0.42
C ILE A 122 7.38 -6.77 -0.09
N PRO A 123 8.32 -6.97 0.88
CA PRO A 123 8.76 -8.31 1.22
C PRO A 123 7.67 -9.10 1.96
N ALA A 124 7.65 -10.39 1.74
CA ALA A 124 6.90 -11.32 2.58
C ALA A 124 7.47 -11.33 4.01
N ARG A 125 6.69 -11.80 4.97
CA ARG A 125 7.13 -11.95 6.36
C ARG A 125 8.45 -12.75 6.45
N GLY A 126 9.40 -12.22 7.22
CA GLY A 126 10.74 -12.79 7.38
C GLY A 126 11.70 -12.59 6.20
N ARG A 127 11.34 -11.74 5.24
CA ARG A 127 12.17 -11.44 4.07
C ARG A 127 12.65 -9.99 4.09
N VAL A 128 13.70 -9.69 3.33
CA VAL A 128 14.27 -8.36 3.18
C VAL A 128 14.07 -7.88 1.74
N ALA A 129 13.51 -6.69 1.54
CA ALA A 129 13.53 -5.99 0.26
C ALA A 129 14.47 -4.79 0.36
N VAL A 130 15.41 -4.69 -0.57
CA VAL A 130 16.34 -3.57 -0.68
C VAL A 130 15.98 -2.79 -1.93
N PHE A 131 15.58 -1.54 -1.75
CA PHE A 131 15.25 -0.62 -2.84
C PHE A 131 16.47 0.24 -3.16
N ASP A 132 17.09 0.01 -4.32
CA ASP A 132 18.11 0.89 -4.91
C ASP A 132 17.37 1.98 -5.68
N ARG A 133 17.27 3.16 -5.06
CA ARG A 133 16.25 4.18 -5.29
C ARG A 133 14.82 3.67 -4.97
N SER A 134 13.87 4.60 -4.80
CA SER A 134 12.54 4.23 -4.36
C SER A 134 11.45 5.16 -4.88
N TRP A 135 10.34 5.20 -4.15
CA TRP A 135 9.27 6.16 -4.32
C TRP A 135 9.72 7.61 -4.12
N TYR A 136 10.75 7.85 -3.33
CA TYR A 136 11.30 9.18 -3.06
C TYR A 136 11.96 9.80 -4.27
N PHE A 137 12.83 9.07 -4.96
CA PHE A 137 13.46 9.56 -6.18
C PHE A 137 12.44 10.00 -7.25
N ARG A 138 11.38 9.21 -7.38
CA ARG A 138 10.32 9.51 -8.34
C ARG A 138 9.44 10.68 -7.90
N SER A 139 9.20 10.83 -6.59
CA SER A 139 8.46 11.98 -6.05
C SER A 139 9.22 13.29 -6.25
N LEU A 140 10.53 13.28 -6.03
CA LEU A 140 11.40 14.43 -6.31
C LEU A 140 11.39 14.83 -7.79
N ALA A 141 11.45 13.84 -8.71
CA ALA A 141 11.35 14.12 -10.13
C ALA A 141 10.01 14.80 -10.49
N ARG A 142 8.91 14.36 -9.88
CA ARG A 142 7.59 14.97 -10.03
C ARG A 142 7.51 16.38 -9.43
N ALA A 143 8.07 16.57 -8.23
CA ALA A 143 8.11 17.87 -7.56
C ALA A 143 8.83 18.93 -8.40
N MET A 144 9.88 18.54 -9.12
CA MET A 144 10.60 19.44 -10.02
C MET A 144 9.81 19.87 -11.25
N GLU A 145 8.86 19.06 -11.69
CA GLU A 145 8.05 19.32 -12.90
C GLU A 145 6.73 20.04 -12.56
N ARG A 146 6.30 20.06 -11.30
CA ARG A 146 4.98 20.53 -10.85
C ARG A 146 5.09 21.70 -9.84
N LYS A 147 3.93 22.27 -9.51
CA LYS A 147 3.80 23.29 -8.45
C LYS A 147 3.98 22.68 -7.06
N GLU A 148 4.48 23.45 -6.10
CA GLU A 148 4.82 23.01 -4.72
C GLU A 148 3.71 22.24 -3.99
N ASP A 149 2.44 22.63 -4.15
CA ASP A 149 1.31 21.95 -3.48
C ASP A 149 1.17 20.48 -3.87
N ASP A 150 1.49 20.12 -5.11
CA ASP A 150 1.43 18.74 -5.59
C ASP A 150 2.51 17.83 -4.96
N ALA A 151 3.66 18.39 -4.58
CA ALA A 151 4.75 17.65 -3.96
C ALA A 151 4.41 17.24 -2.53
N ARG A 152 3.86 18.15 -1.74
CA ARG A 152 3.46 17.89 -0.34
C ARG A 152 2.39 16.81 -0.23
N LEU A 153 1.45 16.76 -1.18
CA LEU A 153 0.43 15.71 -1.25
C LEU A 153 1.06 14.34 -1.49
N VAL A 154 2.06 14.24 -2.39
CA VAL A 154 2.77 12.99 -2.64
C VAL A 154 3.56 12.53 -1.43
N TRP A 155 4.22 13.43 -0.70
CA TRP A 155 4.97 13.05 0.50
C TRP A 155 4.07 12.61 1.66
N ARG A 156 2.87 13.19 1.76
CA ARG A 156 1.85 12.72 2.70
C ARG A 156 1.38 11.30 2.35
N GLU A 157 1.09 11.04 1.07
CA GLU A 157 0.72 9.69 0.58
C GLU A 157 1.81 8.67 0.90
N ILE A 158 3.09 9.04 0.71
CA ILE A 158 4.24 8.20 1.07
C ILE A 158 4.30 7.95 2.58
N ALA A 159 4.12 8.98 3.40
CA ALA A 159 4.15 8.84 4.85
C ALA A 159 3.03 7.92 5.37
N ASP A 160 1.81 8.05 4.84
CA ASP A 160 0.69 7.18 5.17
C ASP A 160 0.94 5.72 4.72
N TYR A 161 1.57 5.52 3.56
CA TYR A 161 2.00 4.21 3.08
C TYR A 161 3.03 3.55 4.01
N GLU A 162 4.04 4.29 4.45
CA GLU A 162 5.06 3.79 5.37
C GLU A 162 4.47 3.52 6.76
N GLU A 163 3.59 4.38 7.27
CA GLU A 163 2.89 4.18 8.54
C GLU A 163 2.06 2.90 8.52
N MET A 164 1.28 2.67 7.45
CA MET A 164 0.48 1.47 7.28
C MET A 164 1.34 0.20 7.35
N LEU A 165 2.48 0.18 6.66
CA LEU A 165 3.39 -0.96 6.68
C LEU A 165 4.06 -1.14 8.06
N ALA A 166 4.51 -0.06 8.68
CA ALA A 166 5.12 -0.12 10.01
C ALA A 166 4.14 -0.59 11.11
N GLN A 167 2.85 -0.26 10.97
CA GLN A 167 1.79 -0.77 11.85
C GLN A 167 1.51 -2.27 11.62
N ASP A 168 1.87 -2.81 10.44
CA ASP A 168 1.82 -4.24 10.11
C ASP A 168 3.17 -4.95 10.35
N ASP A 169 3.98 -4.39 11.26
CA ASP A 169 5.26 -4.92 11.74
C ASP A 169 6.40 -4.94 10.70
N TYR A 170 6.27 -4.16 9.60
CA TYR A 170 7.38 -3.94 8.70
C TYR A 170 8.43 -3.02 9.36
N LEU A 171 9.68 -3.45 9.34
CA LEU A 171 10.81 -2.59 9.71
C LEU A 171 11.29 -1.84 8.47
N ILE A 172 11.16 -0.51 8.49
CA ILE A 172 11.55 0.35 7.37
C ILE A 172 12.80 1.13 7.75
N MET A 173 13.88 0.97 6.97
CA MET A 173 15.15 1.68 7.12
C MET A 173 15.35 2.58 5.92
N LYS A 174 15.58 3.87 6.13
CA LYS A 174 15.79 4.85 5.05
C LYS A 174 17.16 5.49 5.18
N PHE A 175 17.96 5.39 4.12
CA PHE A 175 19.29 5.96 4.04
C PHE A 175 19.35 6.98 2.92
N PHE A 176 19.75 8.22 3.24
CA PHE A 176 20.05 9.25 2.26
C PHE A 176 21.55 9.45 2.19
N LEU A 177 22.17 9.05 1.06
CA LEU A 177 23.60 9.13 0.84
C LEU A 177 23.94 10.55 0.33
N HIS A 178 24.61 11.34 1.17
CA HIS A 178 24.89 12.73 0.90
C HIS A 178 26.37 13.00 0.59
N ILE A 179 26.63 13.74 -0.48
CA ILE A 179 27.93 14.30 -0.85
C ILE A 179 27.79 15.77 -1.21
N GLY A 180 28.82 16.55 -0.94
CA GLY A 180 28.83 17.97 -1.26
C GLY A 180 28.93 18.24 -2.77
N LYS A 181 28.45 19.40 -3.20
CA LYS A 181 28.42 19.83 -4.60
C LYS A 181 29.78 19.74 -5.30
N LYS A 182 30.86 20.05 -4.58
CA LYS A 182 32.25 19.99 -5.11
C LYS A 182 32.67 18.55 -5.41
N GLU A 183 32.44 17.64 -4.49
CA GLU A 183 32.78 16.22 -4.67
C GLU A 183 31.88 15.56 -5.74
N HIS A 184 30.60 15.94 -5.75
CA HIS A 184 29.66 15.49 -6.79
C HIS A 184 30.17 15.87 -8.20
N LYS A 185 30.56 17.14 -8.40
CA LYS A 185 31.13 17.61 -9.67
C LYS A 185 32.39 16.83 -10.06
N LYS A 186 33.31 16.65 -9.12
CA LYS A 186 34.56 15.93 -9.33
C LYS A 186 34.35 14.45 -9.73
N ARG A 187 33.38 13.78 -9.10
CA ARG A 187 33.04 12.38 -9.44
C ARG A 187 32.38 12.26 -10.81
N LEU A 188 31.54 13.24 -11.18
CA LEU A 188 30.93 13.27 -12.51
C LEU A 188 31.98 13.49 -13.61
N GLU A 189 32.96 14.38 -13.41
CA GLU A 189 34.05 14.63 -14.35
C GLU A 189 34.85 13.32 -14.56
N ARG A 190 35.25 12.65 -13.47
CA ARG A 190 35.94 11.35 -13.55
C ARG A 190 35.14 10.29 -14.30
N TYR A 191 33.82 10.25 -14.09
CA TYR A 191 32.96 9.30 -14.80
C TYR A 191 32.93 9.59 -16.30
N ARG A 192 32.85 10.83 -16.71
CA ARG A 192 32.86 11.23 -18.13
C ARG A 192 34.16 10.88 -18.84
N ASP A 193 35.28 10.91 -18.11
CA ASP A 193 36.61 10.61 -18.63
C ASP A 193 36.92 9.11 -18.61
N SER A 194 36.05 8.28 -18.08
CA SER A 194 36.22 6.83 -17.98
C SER A 194 35.56 6.08 -19.13
N ASP A 195 36.16 4.93 -19.54
CA ASP A 195 35.59 4.02 -20.54
C ASP A 195 34.26 3.35 -20.08
N LEU A 196 33.85 3.58 -18.83
CA LEU A 196 32.62 3.06 -18.22
C LEU A 196 31.35 3.86 -18.60
N ASN A 197 31.48 4.88 -19.45
CA ASN A 197 30.36 5.73 -19.92
C ASN A 197 29.17 4.97 -20.55
N ASN A 198 29.36 3.69 -20.88
CA ASN A 198 28.33 2.85 -21.50
C ASN A 198 27.58 1.94 -20.49
N CYS A 199 27.92 1.98 -19.21
CA CYS A 199 27.33 1.10 -18.20
C CYS A 199 26.48 1.89 -17.18
N GLY A 200 25.21 2.10 -17.50
CA GLY A 200 24.19 2.15 -16.45
C GLY A 200 23.75 3.49 -15.88
N ILE A 201 24.22 4.65 -16.36
CA ILE A 201 23.65 5.95 -15.96
C ILE A 201 22.62 6.40 -16.99
N SER A 202 21.39 6.63 -16.53
CA SER A 202 20.34 7.15 -17.39
C SER A 202 20.58 8.65 -17.68
N ASN A 203 20.10 9.14 -18.82
CA ASN A 203 20.09 10.58 -19.11
C ASN A 203 19.36 11.41 -18.06
N MET A 204 18.41 10.80 -17.34
CA MET A 204 17.69 11.43 -16.25
C MET A 204 18.62 11.72 -15.05
N ASP A 205 19.53 10.81 -14.74
CA ASP A 205 20.50 10.97 -13.64
C ASP A 205 21.45 12.15 -13.90
N LEU A 206 21.88 12.34 -15.16
CA LEU A 206 22.73 13.47 -15.56
C LEU A 206 22.01 14.82 -15.50
N ASP A 207 20.70 14.87 -15.66
CA ASP A 207 19.91 16.10 -15.55
C ASP A 207 19.66 16.51 -14.09
N PHE A 208 19.57 15.55 -13.17
CA PHE A 208 19.50 15.84 -11.73
C PHE A 208 20.76 16.57 -11.24
N PHE A 209 21.93 16.17 -11.74
CA PHE A 209 23.19 16.84 -11.40
C PHE A 209 23.21 18.34 -11.71
N LYS A 210 22.75 18.73 -12.91
CA LYS A 210 22.75 20.14 -13.34
C LYS A 210 21.86 21.03 -12.46
N LYS A 211 21.03 20.41 -11.61
CA LYS A 211 20.01 21.08 -10.79
C LYS A 211 20.27 20.94 -9.29
N TYR A 212 21.52 20.64 -8.86
CA TYR A 212 21.88 20.40 -7.45
C TYR A 212 21.27 21.46 -6.51
N ASP A 213 21.49 22.75 -6.80
CA ASP A 213 21.02 23.85 -5.94
C ASP A 213 19.48 23.97 -5.89
N LYS A 214 18.78 23.47 -6.92
CA LYS A 214 17.32 23.43 -6.94
C LYS A 214 16.76 22.17 -6.26
N MET A 215 17.55 21.10 -6.27
CA MET A 215 17.16 19.82 -5.67
C MET A 215 17.36 19.80 -4.17
N LEU A 216 18.40 20.47 -3.67
CA LEU A 216 18.75 20.43 -2.26
C LEU A 216 17.59 20.84 -1.35
N PRO A 217 16.93 21.99 -1.53
CA PRO A 217 15.77 22.38 -0.72
C PRO A 217 14.60 21.39 -0.84
N LEU A 218 14.34 20.83 -2.03
CA LEU A 218 13.29 19.84 -2.21
C LEU A 218 13.58 18.52 -1.49
N ILE A 219 14.86 18.13 -1.42
CA ILE A 219 15.29 16.93 -0.67
C ILE A 219 15.13 17.18 0.84
N GLU A 220 15.48 18.37 1.33
CA GLU A 220 15.30 18.75 2.74
C GLU A 220 13.81 18.72 3.11
N GLU A 221 12.95 19.35 2.32
CA GLU A 221 11.50 19.34 2.51
C GLU A 221 10.92 17.91 2.44
N MET A 222 11.39 17.07 1.53
CA MET A 222 11.00 15.66 1.44
C MET A 222 11.39 14.88 2.71
N ILE A 223 12.62 15.03 3.17
CA ILE A 223 13.11 14.34 4.37
C ILE A 223 12.30 14.79 5.58
N GLU A 224 12.14 16.10 5.80
CA GLU A 224 11.35 16.66 6.90
C GLU A 224 9.88 16.18 6.85
N GLY A 225 9.28 16.24 5.66
CA GLY A 225 7.89 15.83 5.45
C GLY A 225 7.63 14.35 5.66
N THR A 226 8.67 13.50 5.59
CA THR A 226 8.55 12.04 5.66
C THR A 226 9.40 11.39 6.76
N ASP A 227 10.13 12.15 7.56
CA ASP A 227 10.84 11.61 8.73
C ASP A 227 9.83 11.32 9.84
N ARG A 228 9.72 10.07 10.21
CA ARG A 228 8.78 9.59 11.22
C ARG A 228 9.48 8.58 12.14
N GLU A 229 9.07 8.52 13.40
CA GLU A 229 9.62 7.58 14.39
C GLU A 229 9.57 6.12 13.90
N HIS A 230 8.54 5.74 13.19
CA HIS A 230 8.36 4.38 12.68
C HIS A 230 9.11 4.09 11.37
N ALA A 231 9.58 5.12 10.67
CA ALA A 231 10.36 5.05 9.43
C ALA A 231 11.33 6.24 9.36
N PRO A 232 12.37 6.28 10.22
CA PRO A 232 13.29 7.42 10.31
C PRO A 232 14.27 7.46 9.15
N TRP A 233 14.65 8.66 8.73
CA TRP A 233 15.75 8.88 7.82
C TRP A 233 17.10 8.84 8.53
N THR A 234 18.08 8.22 7.89
CA THR A 234 19.49 8.31 8.27
C THR A 234 20.24 9.01 7.16
N ILE A 235 20.72 10.23 7.42
CA ILE A 235 21.63 10.91 6.50
C ILE A 235 23.00 10.30 6.66
N VAL A 236 23.60 9.87 5.55
CA VAL A 236 24.89 9.19 5.50
C VAL A 236 25.89 10.05 4.74
N GLU A 237 26.95 10.49 5.40
CA GLU A 237 28.08 11.20 4.81
C GLU A 237 28.83 10.25 3.87
N ALA A 238 28.72 10.45 2.56
CA ALA A 238 29.15 9.47 1.55
C ALA A 238 30.36 9.95 0.70
N GLU A 239 31.07 10.96 1.17
CA GLU A 239 32.36 11.33 0.54
C GLU A 239 33.44 10.26 0.77
N ASP A 240 33.43 9.59 1.91
CA ASP A 240 34.22 8.39 2.18
C ASP A 240 33.33 7.15 2.18
N THR A 241 33.53 6.26 1.21
CA THR A 241 32.70 5.05 1.04
C THR A 241 32.86 4.06 2.19
N LYS A 242 34.02 4.02 2.86
CA LYS A 242 34.24 3.14 4.03
C LYS A 242 33.45 3.64 5.22
N PHE A 243 33.52 4.95 5.50
CA PHE A 243 32.72 5.57 6.56
C PHE A 243 31.22 5.37 6.30
N ALA A 244 30.75 5.67 5.09
CA ALA A 244 29.36 5.49 4.69
C ALA A 244 28.88 4.04 4.89
N SER A 245 29.70 3.06 4.43
CA SER A 245 29.37 1.64 4.60
C SER A 245 29.30 1.22 6.07
N ALA A 246 30.26 1.66 6.90
CA ALA A 246 30.25 1.38 8.32
C ALA A 246 29.05 2.00 9.02
N LYS A 247 28.68 3.24 8.67
CA LYS A 247 27.49 3.92 9.21
C LYS A 247 26.20 3.19 8.84
N VAL A 248 26.02 2.81 7.56
CA VAL A 248 24.85 2.05 7.09
C VAL A 248 24.73 0.72 7.83
N LEU A 249 25.82 -0.07 7.90
CA LEU A 249 25.81 -1.38 8.58
C LEU A 249 25.51 -1.25 10.06
N THR A 250 26.14 -0.28 10.75
CA THR A 250 25.91 -0.03 12.18
C THR A 250 24.46 0.37 12.45
N THR A 251 23.90 1.27 11.64
CA THR A 251 22.50 1.69 11.75
C THR A 251 21.55 0.53 11.51
N ALA A 252 21.80 -0.27 10.48
CA ALA A 252 20.97 -1.43 10.17
C ALA A 252 20.98 -2.47 11.30
N VAL A 253 22.14 -2.76 11.88
CA VAL A 253 22.26 -3.65 13.05
C VAL A 253 21.39 -3.15 14.21
N ARG A 254 21.49 -1.87 14.56
CA ARG A 254 20.71 -1.26 15.64
C ARG A 254 19.21 -1.29 15.37
N MET A 255 18.80 -0.93 14.16
CA MET A 255 17.39 -0.93 13.78
C MET A 255 16.80 -2.35 13.80
N LEU A 256 17.54 -3.36 13.34
CA LEU A 256 17.13 -4.76 13.45
C LEU A 256 17.00 -5.22 14.91
N GLU A 257 17.95 -4.89 15.77
CA GLU A 257 17.88 -5.20 17.20
C GLU A 257 16.66 -4.54 17.85
N TYR A 258 16.42 -3.27 17.54
CA TYR A 258 15.24 -2.54 18.02
C TYR A 258 13.93 -3.17 17.52
N GLY A 259 13.82 -3.46 16.22
CA GLY A 259 12.64 -4.07 15.61
C GLY A 259 12.31 -5.44 16.23
N LEU A 260 13.32 -6.30 16.37
CA LEU A 260 13.17 -7.60 17.03
C LEU A 260 12.71 -7.47 18.49
N SER A 261 13.31 -6.58 19.25
CA SER A 261 12.92 -6.35 20.65
C SER A 261 11.50 -5.79 20.80
N LYS A 262 11.05 -5.00 19.81
CA LYS A 262 9.66 -4.50 19.75
C LYS A 262 8.68 -5.63 19.47
N MET A 263 8.98 -6.54 18.54
CA MET A 263 8.15 -7.71 18.25
C MET A 263 8.06 -8.67 19.44
N GLU A 264 9.17 -8.95 20.11
CA GLU A 264 9.20 -9.80 21.31
C GLU A 264 8.28 -9.24 22.41
N ARG A 265 8.36 -7.93 22.69
CA ARG A 265 7.48 -7.25 23.67
C ARG A 265 6.01 -7.30 23.26
N LYS A 266 5.71 -7.09 21.98
CA LYS A 266 4.34 -7.16 21.47
C LYS A 266 3.75 -8.56 21.64
N SER A 267 4.53 -9.61 21.37
CA SER A 267 4.11 -11.01 21.56
C SER A 267 3.81 -11.34 23.01
N GLN A 268 4.62 -10.84 23.97
CA GLN A 268 4.37 -11.02 25.40
C GLN A 268 3.05 -10.34 25.85
N ILE A 269 2.80 -9.10 25.41
CA ILE A 269 1.57 -8.38 25.74
C ILE A 269 0.32 -9.08 25.18
N LEU A 270 0.41 -9.68 24.00
CA LEU A 270 -0.70 -10.41 23.39
C LEU A 270 -0.99 -11.74 24.09
N MET A 271 0.01 -12.40 24.68
CA MET A 271 -0.17 -13.60 25.50
C MET A 271 -0.88 -13.30 26.83
N ASP A 272 -0.65 -12.12 27.39
CA ASP A 272 -1.23 -11.69 28.67
C ASP A 272 -2.64 -11.08 28.51
N SER A 273 -3.05 -10.71 27.31
CA SER A 273 -4.35 -10.10 27.04
C SER A 273 -5.27 -11.07 26.30
N ASN A 274 -6.25 -11.64 27.02
CA ASN A 274 -7.40 -12.31 26.41
C ASN A 274 -8.50 -11.24 26.18
N PRO A 275 -8.64 -10.70 24.97
CA PRO A 275 -9.60 -9.62 24.72
C PRO A 275 -10.99 -10.21 24.53
N LEU A 276 -11.74 -10.33 25.61
CA LEU A 276 -13.20 -10.35 25.51
C LEU A 276 -13.62 -9.08 24.75
N ILE A 277 -14.30 -9.29 23.64
CA ILE A 277 -14.84 -8.26 22.76
C ILE A 277 -15.76 -7.34 23.57
N LYS A 278 -15.23 -6.25 24.12
CA LYS A 278 -16.06 -5.15 24.62
C LYS A 278 -16.41 -4.28 23.44
N SER A 279 -17.51 -4.61 22.77
CA SER A 279 -18.13 -3.73 21.79
C SER A 279 -18.83 -2.59 22.54
N GLY A 280 -18.42 -1.37 22.33
CA GLY A 280 -18.89 -0.23 23.10
C GLY A 280 -19.41 0.97 22.36
N GLN A 281 -19.62 0.97 21.06
CA GLN A 281 -20.31 2.07 20.38
C GLN A 281 -21.45 1.52 19.51
N MET A 282 -22.69 1.93 19.79
CA MET A 282 -23.82 1.74 18.87
C MET A 282 -23.69 2.81 17.77
N PHE A 283 -23.42 2.37 16.56
CA PHE A 283 -23.53 3.23 15.38
C PHE A 283 -25.00 3.28 14.95
N ASN A 284 -25.51 4.46 14.63
CA ASN A 284 -26.84 4.58 14.03
C ASN A 284 -26.87 3.79 12.73
N SER A 285 -27.77 2.81 12.64
CA SER A 285 -27.85 1.92 11.49
C SER A 285 -28.29 2.69 10.25
N THR A 286 -27.35 2.94 9.34
CA THR A 286 -27.65 3.50 8.01
C THR A 286 -28.55 2.55 7.21
N ARG A 287 -28.51 1.23 7.51
CA ARG A 287 -29.32 0.20 6.90
C ARG A 287 -30.78 0.23 7.37
N GLY A 288 -31.04 0.70 8.61
CA GLY A 288 -32.38 0.77 9.19
C GLY A 288 -33.32 1.75 8.48
N GLY A 289 -32.80 2.68 7.67
CA GLY A 289 -33.58 3.63 6.89
C GLY A 289 -33.89 3.19 5.45
N VAL A 290 -33.51 1.97 5.07
CA VAL A 290 -33.63 1.46 3.69
C VAL A 290 -34.96 0.74 3.50
N ASP A 291 -35.73 1.15 2.48
CA ASP A 291 -37.05 0.57 2.16
C ASP A 291 -36.88 -0.75 1.35
N LEU A 292 -36.74 -1.87 2.05
CA LEU A 292 -36.67 -3.20 1.45
C LEU A 292 -37.94 -3.68 0.73
N GLY A 293 -39.03 -2.92 0.83
CA GLY A 293 -40.30 -3.21 0.13
C GLY A 293 -40.32 -2.81 -1.35
N ARG A 294 -39.29 -2.10 -1.83
CA ARG A 294 -39.19 -1.66 -3.22
C ARG A 294 -39.17 -2.82 -4.20
N LYS A 295 -40.00 -2.71 -5.25
CA LYS A 295 -40.15 -3.75 -6.29
C LYS A 295 -40.24 -3.11 -7.67
N LEU A 296 -39.91 -3.88 -8.69
CA LEU A 296 -40.17 -3.56 -10.10
C LEU A 296 -41.03 -4.65 -10.74
N SER A 297 -41.92 -4.27 -11.64
CA SER A 297 -42.58 -5.22 -12.52
C SER A 297 -41.57 -5.84 -13.47
N LYS A 298 -41.90 -7.01 -14.04
CA LYS A 298 -41.02 -7.69 -14.99
C LYS A 298 -40.79 -6.86 -16.25
N ASP A 299 -41.79 -6.15 -16.75
CA ASP A 299 -41.72 -5.37 -17.98
C ASP A 299 -40.86 -4.11 -17.77
N GLU A 300 -41.08 -3.37 -16.66
CA GLU A 300 -40.23 -2.24 -16.28
C GLU A 300 -38.77 -2.67 -16.09
N TYR A 301 -38.55 -3.83 -15.46
CA TYR A 301 -37.22 -4.38 -15.26
C TYR A 301 -36.53 -4.64 -16.60
N GLN A 302 -37.21 -5.30 -17.55
CA GLN A 302 -36.60 -5.66 -18.83
C GLN A 302 -36.23 -4.41 -19.65
N ASP A 303 -37.15 -3.45 -19.77
CA ASP A 303 -36.91 -2.20 -20.48
C ASP A 303 -35.75 -1.38 -19.89
N ARG A 304 -35.71 -1.25 -18.54
CA ARG A 304 -34.62 -0.54 -17.86
C ARG A 304 -33.30 -1.27 -17.95
N LEU A 305 -33.31 -2.61 -17.85
CA LEU A 305 -32.11 -3.42 -17.93
C LEU A 305 -31.46 -3.28 -19.32
N ASP A 306 -32.23 -3.39 -20.39
CA ASP A 306 -31.72 -3.33 -21.76
C ASP A 306 -31.13 -1.95 -22.10
N ARG A 307 -31.74 -0.88 -21.59
CA ARG A 307 -31.19 0.48 -21.73
C ARG A 307 -29.90 0.66 -20.94
N LEU A 308 -29.86 0.21 -19.70
CA LEU A 308 -28.66 0.33 -18.83
C LEU A 308 -27.49 -0.50 -19.36
N GLN A 309 -27.75 -1.71 -19.86
CA GLN A 309 -26.69 -2.57 -20.41
C GLN A 309 -26.08 -1.97 -21.67
N ARG A 310 -26.88 -1.39 -22.56
CA ARG A 310 -26.36 -0.64 -23.72
C ARG A 310 -25.52 0.56 -23.27
N ARG A 311 -26.05 1.34 -22.32
CA ARG A 311 -25.35 2.53 -21.81
C ARG A 311 -24.02 2.18 -21.15
N LEU A 312 -23.95 1.11 -20.37
CA LEU A 312 -22.73 0.65 -19.73
C LEU A 312 -21.68 0.17 -20.74
N ALA A 313 -22.09 -0.43 -21.86
CA ALA A 313 -21.18 -0.80 -22.95
C ALA A 313 -20.57 0.45 -23.62
N GLU A 314 -21.38 1.48 -23.88
CA GLU A 314 -20.90 2.77 -24.38
C GLU A 314 -19.92 3.43 -23.40
N LEU A 315 -20.29 3.48 -22.11
CA LEU A 315 -19.45 4.04 -21.05
C LEU A 315 -18.13 3.27 -20.90
N GLN A 316 -18.12 1.96 -21.06
CA GLN A 316 -16.88 1.17 -21.07
C GLN A 316 -15.94 1.62 -22.20
N CYS A 317 -16.48 1.86 -23.40
CA CYS A 317 -15.68 2.39 -24.50
C CYS A 317 -15.12 3.79 -24.20
N ASP A 318 -15.94 4.67 -23.59
CA ASP A 318 -15.51 6.00 -23.20
C ASP A 318 -14.43 5.96 -22.12
N MET A 319 -14.59 5.15 -21.06
CA MET A 319 -13.57 4.97 -20.03
C MET A 319 -12.25 4.44 -20.60
N ASN A 320 -12.32 3.50 -21.54
CA ASN A 320 -11.13 2.98 -22.21
C ASN A 320 -10.42 4.08 -23.01
N ARG A 321 -11.16 4.86 -23.80
CA ARG A 321 -10.62 5.99 -24.58
C ARG A 321 -9.99 7.07 -23.69
N LEU A 322 -10.64 7.41 -22.58
CA LEU A 322 -10.19 8.40 -21.62
C LEU A 322 -9.12 7.85 -20.66
N ARG A 323 -8.82 6.55 -20.75
CA ARG A 323 -7.89 5.84 -19.87
C ARG A 323 -8.27 5.92 -18.38
N VAL A 324 -9.56 5.98 -18.08
CA VAL A 324 -10.09 6.04 -16.70
C VAL A 324 -10.32 4.62 -16.19
N PRO A 325 -9.58 4.16 -15.15
CA PRO A 325 -9.82 2.85 -14.55
C PRO A 325 -11.14 2.87 -13.76
N THR A 326 -11.90 1.78 -13.83
CA THR A 326 -13.15 1.63 -13.09
C THR A 326 -13.04 0.45 -12.12
N ILE A 327 -13.39 0.66 -10.87
CA ILE A 327 -13.36 -0.36 -9.81
C ILE A 327 -14.75 -0.43 -9.20
N VAL A 328 -15.35 -1.62 -9.24
CA VAL A 328 -16.67 -1.88 -8.65
C VAL A 328 -16.51 -2.92 -7.54
N VAL A 329 -16.91 -2.56 -6.34
CA VAL A 329 -16.86 -3.41 -5.15
C VAL A 329 -18.27 -3.87 -4.80
N PHE A 330 -18.46 -5.18 -4.78
CA PHE A 330 -19.69 -5.80 -4.33
C PHE A 330 -19.51 -6.42 -2.95
N GLU A 331 -20.22 -5.87 -1.98
CA GLU A 331 -20.39 -6.45 -0.65
C GLU A 331 -21.88 -6.66 -0.34
N GLY A 332 -22.19 -7.41 0.66
CA GLY A 332 -23.58 -7.68 1.07
C GLY A 332 -23.76 -9.05 1.67
N TRP A 333 -24.92 -9.26 2.26
CA TRP A 333 -25.29 -10.52 2.88
C TRP A 333 -25.15 -11.71 1.93
N ASP A 334 -24.96 -12.90 2.49
CA ASP A 334 -25.01 -14.12 1.71
C ASP A 334 -26.41 -14.29 1.11
N ALA A 335 -26.48 -14.75 -0.12
CA ALA A 335 -27.68 -14.79 -0.95
C ALA A 335 -28.34 -13.42 -1.26
N ALA A 336 -27.73 -12.26 -0.97
CA ALA A 336 -28.27 -10.96 -1.36
C ALA A 336 -28.39 -10.76 -2.87
N GLY A 337 -27.61 -11.49 -3.68
CA GLY A 337 -27.74 -11.45 -5.15
C GLY A 337 -26.55 -10.87 -5.87
N LYS A 338 -25.39 -10.73 -5.23
CA LYS A 338 -24.13 -10.21 -5.79
C LYS A 338 -23.81 -10.79 -7.17
N GLY A 339 -23.61 -12.09 -7.27
CA GLY A 339 -23.29 -12.74 -8.55
C GLY A 339 -24.34 -12.55 -9.65
N GLY A 340 -25.63 -12.43 -9.28
CA GLY A 340 -26.71 -12.13 -10.22
C GLY A 340 -26.67 -10.70 -10.75
N ALA A 341 -26.24 -9.73 -9.95
CA ALA A 341 -26.01 -8.34 -10.35
C ALA A 341 -24.77 -8.22 -11.23
N ILE A 342 -23.67 -8.87 -10.84
CA ILE A 342 -22.42 -8.93 -11.63
C ILE A 342 -22.68 -9.53 -13.03
N GLN A 343 -23.45 -10.62 -13.11
CA GLN A 343 -23.81 -11.23 -14.40
C GLN A 343 -24.58 -10.27 -15.31
N ARG A 344 -25.47 -9.43 -14.76
CA ARG A 344 -26.22 -8.42 -15.54
C ARG A 344 -25.36 -7.23 -15.92
N LEU A 345 -24.44 -6.84 -15.05
CA LEU A 345 -23.46 -5.80 -15.34
C LEU A 345 -22.60 -6.21 -16.55
N THR A 346 -22.09 -7.43 -16.56
CA THR A 346 -21.13 -7.89 -17.57
C THR A 346 -21.76 -8.36 -18.88
N ALA A 347 -23.09 -8.51 -18.95
CA ALA A 347 -23.77 -9.16 -20.07
C ALA A 347 -23.46 -8.55 -21.45
N ASN A 348 -23.35 -7.22 -21.53
CA ASN A 348 -23.09 -6.49 -22.78
C ASN A 348 -21.73 -5.79 -22.82
N LEU A 349 -20.90 -5.94 -21.77
CA LEU A 349 -19.57 -5.36 -21.76
C LEU A 349 -18.61 -6.14 -22.68
N ASN A 350 -17.66 -5.42 -23.25
CA ASN A 350 -16.55 -6.08 -23.96
C ASN A 350 -15.67 -6.85 -22.96
N PRO A 351 -15.54 -8.18 -23.08
CA PRO A 351 -14.80 -9.00 -22.13
C PRO A 351 -13.30 -8.68 -22.06
N ARG A 352 -12.74 -8.02 -23.05
CA ARG A 352 -11.33 -7.56 -23.03
C ARG A 352 -11.12 -6.37 -22.09
N GLY A 353 -12.18 -5.63 -21.77
CA GLY A 353 -12.12 -4.40 -20.99
C GLY A 353 -12.49 -4.57 -19.51
N TYR A 354 -12.81 -5.79 -19.05
CA TYR A 354 -13.12 -6.03 -17.64
C TYR A 354 -12.60 -7.38 -17.13
N GLU A 355 -12.47 -7.48 -15.83
CA GLU A 355 -12.22 -8.76 -15.13
C GLU A 355 -13.04 -8.80 -13.84
N VAL A 356 -13.66 -9.94 -13.57
CA VAL A 356 -14.33 -10.22 -12.28
C VAL A 356 -13.34 -10.95 -11.38
N VAL A 357 -13.12 -10.42 -10.20
CA VAL A 357 -12.23 -11.00 -9.18
C VAL A 357 -13.07 -11.56 -8.04
N PRO A 358 -13.24 -12.88 -7.98
CA PRO A 358 -13.81 -13.51 -6.80
C PRO A 358 -12.79 -13.50 -5.66
N VAL A 359 -13.20 -13.00 -4.49
CA VAL A 359 -12.34 -12.92 -3.32
C VAL A 359 -12.74 -13.98 -2.31
N GLY A 360 -11.91 -15.00 -2.21
CA GLY A 360 -12.00 -16.07 -1.21
C GLY A 360 -10.97 -15.93 -0.09
N SER A 361 -10.76 -17.00 0.66
CA SER A 361 -9.71 -17.08 1.68
C SER A 361 -8.34 -16.80 1.06
N PRO A 362 -7.45 -16.07 1.77
CA PRO A 362 -6.13 -15.75 1.26
C PRO A 362 -5.25 -17.01 1.13
N THR A 363 -4.44 -17.06 0.08
CA THR A 363 -3.39 -18.07 -0.09
C THR A 363 -2.28 -17.87 0.93
N GLU A 364 -1.39 -18.86 1.08
CA GLU A 364 -0.23 -18.74 1.98
C GLU A 364 0.70 -17.57 1.58
N GLU A 365 0.88 -17.33 0.27
CA GLU A 365 1.61 -16.17 -0.23
C GLU A 365 0.92 -14.85 0.18
N GLU A 366 -0.39 -14.77 0.04
CA GLU A 366 -1.17 -13.58 0.41
C GLU A 366 -1.17 -13.32 1.92
N LYS A 367 -1.22 -14.39 2.76
CA LYS A 367 -1.08 -14.29 4.22
C LYS A 367 0.28 -13.80 4.67
N ALA A 368 1.33 -14.10 3.88
CA ALA A 368 2.69 -13.65 4.18
C ALA A 368 2.92 -12.16 3.91
N HIS A 369 1.96 -11.44 3.34
CA HIS A 369 2.02 -10.01 3.04
C HIS A 369 0.92 -9.25 3.77
N HIS A 370 0.99 -7.91 3.74
CA HIS A 370 -0.09 -7.05 4.18
C HIS A 370 -1.39 -7.39 3.42
N TYR A 371 -2.55 -7.42 4.10
CA TYR A 371 -3.81 -7.92 3.51
C TYR A 371 -4.25 -7.17 2.23
N LEU A 372 -3.88 -5.89 2.07
CA LEU A 372 -4.17 -5.12 0.85
C LEU A 372 -3.31 -5.55 -0.35
N TRP A 373 -2.19 -6.24 -0.14
CA TRP A 373 -1.26 -6.63 -1.19
C TRP A 373 -1.93 -7.44 -2.32
N ARG A 374 -2.78 -8.39 -1.95
CA ARG A 374 -3.54 -9.18 -2.92
C ARG A 374 -4.47 -8.35 -3.80
N PHE A 375 -4.98 -7.23 -3.29
CA PHE A 375 -5.86 -6.31 -4.02
C PHE A 375 -5.06 -5.36 -4.91
N TYR A 376 -3.93 -4.85 -4.45
CA TYR A 376 -3.01 -4.09 -5.29
C TYR A 376 -2.60 -4.86 -6.55
N ARG A 377 -2.27 -6.14 -6.43
CA ARG A 377 -1.96 -7.02 -7.58
C ARG A 377 -3.10 -7.18 -8.57
N LYS A 378 -4.33 -6.89 -8.15
CA LYS A 378 -5.54 -7.03 -8.95
C LYS A 378 -6.10 -5.69 -9.44
N LEU A 379 -5.45 -4.55 -9.17
CA LEU A 379 -5.91 -3.26 -9.67
C LEU A 379 -5.94 -3.22 -11.20
N PRO A 380 -6.97 -2.60 -11.80
CA PRO A 380 -7.07 -2.50 -13.24
C PRO A 380 -5.99 -1.57 -13.80
N PRO A 381 -5.50 -1.82 -15.02
CA PRO A 381 -4.78 -0.80 -15.76
C PRO A 381 -5.74 0.32 -16.20
N ALA A 382 -5.19 1.47 -16.55
CA ALA A 382 -5.95 2.62 -17.02
C ALA A 382 -6.89 2.26 -18.19
N GLY A 383 -8.15 2.65 -18.09
CA GLY A 383 -9.19 2.37 -19.08
C GLY A 383 -9.88 1.01 -18.96
N HIS A 384 -9.53 0.19 -17.97
CA HIS A 384 -10.14 -1.12 -17.74
C HIS A 384 -11.01 -1.12 -16.48
N MET A 385 -11.94 -2.09 -16.41
CA MET A 385 -12.83 -2.28 -15.27
C MET A 385 -12.41 -3.52 -14.45
N ARG A 386 -12.41 -3.37 -13.12
CA ARG A 386 -12.24 -4.46 -12.17
C ARG A 386 -13.49 -4.57 -11.31
N ILE A 387 -14.07 -5.75 -11.24
CA ILE A 387 -15.28 -6.03 -10.47
C ILE A 387 -14.91 -7.02 -9.37
N PHE A 388 -14.92 -6.58 -8.13
CA PHE A 388 -14.61 -7.41 -6.98
C PHE A 388 -15.90 -8.02 -6.41
N ASP A 389 -16.04 -9.35 -6.44
CA ASP A 389 -17.07 -10.09 -5.70
C ASP A 389 -16.52 -10.43 -4.32
N ARG A 390 -16.90 -9.66 -3.32
CA ARG A 390 -16.23 -9.41 -2.04
C ARG A 390 -14.90 -8.65 -2.24
N SER A 391 -14.32 -8.12 -1.16
CA SER A 391 -13.19 -7.21 -1.31
C SER A 391 -12.30 -7.13 -0.06
N TRP A 392 -11.50 -6.07 0.04
CA TRP A 392 -10.70 -5.73 1.23
C TRP A 392 -11.54 -5.50 2.49
N TYR A 393 -12.82 -5.30 2.35
CA TYR A 393 -13.74 -5.18 3.47
C TYR A 393 -13.92 -6.46 4.27
N GLY A 394 -13.51 -7.60 3.72
CA GLY A 394 -13.38 -8.85 4.46
C GLY A 394 -12.61 -8.71 5.76
N ARG A 395 -11.58 -7.84 5.81
CA ARG A 395 -10.77 -7.54 7.01
C ARG A 395 -11.61 -7.04 8.20
N VAL A 396 -12.61 -6.20 7.93
CA VAL A 396 -13.49 -5.60 8.96
C VAL A 396 -14.82 -6.33 9.11
N LEU A 397 -15.10 -7.31 8.26
CA LEU A 397 -16.28 -8.19 8.28
C LEU A 397 -15.92 -9.60 8.72
N VAL A 398 -15.75 -10.53 7.78
CA VAL A 398 -15.55 -11.95 8.07
C VAL A 398 -14.31 -12.20 8.90
N GLU A 399 -13.17 -11.56 8.59
CA GLU A 399 -11.93 -11.78 9.32
C GLU A 399 -12.01 -11.26 10.77
N ARG A 400 -12.74 -10.17 11.00
CA ARG A 400 -13.05 -9.65 12.34
C ARG A 400 -13.97 -10.59 13.12
N ILE A 401 -15.07 -11.04 12.49
CA ILE A 401 -16.12 -11.83 13.17
C ILE A 401 -15.64 -13.25 13.45
N GLU A 402 -14.87 -13.85 12.56
CA GLU A 402 -14.31 -15.20 12.71
C GLU A 402 -12.99 -15.22 13.51
N GLY A 403 -12.47 -14.04 13.89
CA GLY A 403 -11.22 -13.95 14.67
C GLY A 403 -9.95 -14.20 13.85
N PHE A 404 -10.01 -14.12 12.52
CA PHE A 404 -8.83 -14.24 11.65
C PHE A 404 -7.98 -12.98 11.65
N ALA A 405 -8.55 -11.83 12.03
CA ALA A 405 -7.85 -10.59 12.27
C ALA A 405 -7.94 -10.20 13.76
N SER A 406 -6.81 -9.85 14.35
CA SER A 406 -6.75 -9.34 15.71
C SER A 406 -7.49 -8.00 15.85
N THR A 407 -7.80 -7.61 17.10
CA THR A 407 -8.47 -6.33 17.37
C THR A 407 -7.68 -5.12 16.86
N ALA A 408 -6.36 -5.16 16.93
CA ALA A 408 -5.51 -4.09 16.42
C ALA A 408 -5.58 -4.02 14.88
N GLU A 409 -5.54 -5.16 14.20
CA GLU A 409 -5.56 -5.24 12.74
C GLU A 409 -6.87 -4.74 12.14
N TRP A 410 -8.04 -5.24 12.58
CA TRP A 410 -9.29 -4.77 11.99
C TRP A 410 -9.64 -3.33 12.39
N LYS A 411 -9.18 -2.82 13.54
CA LYS A 411 -9.39 -1.41 13.91
C LYS A 411 -8.59 -0.45 13.05
N ARG A 412 -7.32 -0.76 12.77
CA ARG A 412 -6.50 0.07 11.88
C ARG A 412 -6.95 0.00 10.43
N ALA A 413 -7.53 -1.15 10.01
CA ALA A 413 -7.97 -1.37 8.64
C ALA A 413 -8.96 -0.32 8.12
N TYR A 414 -9.76 0.33 8.97
CA TYR A 414 -10.64 1.42 8.53
C TYR A 414 -9.84 2.62 7.98
N LYS A 415 -8.73 3.01 8.63
CA LYS A 415 -7.85 4.08 8.15
C LYS A 415 -7.14 3.64 6.87
N GLU A 416 -6.61 2.41 6.86
CA GLU A 416 -5.90 1.84 5.72
C GLU A 416 -6.78 1.73 4.46
N ILE A 417 -8.03 1.28 4.62
CA ILE A 417 -9.01 1.18 3.54
C ILE A 417 -9.33 2.58 2.99
N ASN A 418 -9.60 3.54 3.85
CA ASN A 418 -9.92 4.91 3.41
C ASN A 418 -8.75 5.53 2.65
N ALA A 419 -7.52 5.39 3.13
CA ALA A 419 -6.33 5.89 2.44
C ALA A 419 -6.10 5.17 1.10
N PHE A 420 -6.31 3.84 1.04
CA PHE A 420 -6.23 3.08 -0.20
C PHE A 420 -7.26 3.54 -1.24
N GLU A 421 -8.50 3.76 -0.82
CA GLU A 421 -9.58 4.21 -1.71
C GLU A 421 -9.38 5.67 -2.16
N GLU A 422 -8.92 6.55 -1.28
CA GLU A 422 -8.54 7.93 -1.60
C GLU A 422 -7.44 7.96 -2.66
N MET A 423 -6.37 7.21 -2.46
CA MET A 423 -5.30 7.05 -3.45
C MET A 423 -5.82 6.61 -4.82
N LEU A 424 -6.76 5.65 -4.89
CA LEU A 424 -7.36 5.20 -6.15
C LEU A 424 -8.13 6.32 -6.85
N VAL A 425 -8.94 7.07 -6.11
CA VAL A 425 -9.78 8.16 -6.65
C VAL A 425 -8.93 9.36 -7.07
N ASP A 426 -7.91 9.72 -6.31
CA ASP A 426 -6.97 10.81 -6.61
C ASP A 426 -6.13 10.49 -7.85
N ASN A 427 -5.85 9.22 -8.10
CA ASN A 427 -5.26 8.76 -9.35
C ASN A 427 -6.28 8.61 -10.51
N GLY A 428 -7.48 9.18 -10.36
CA GLY A 428 -8.48 9.30 -11.41
C GLY A 428 -9.42 8.13 -11.57
N ALA A 429 -9.37 7.11 -10.72
CA ALA A 429 -10.27 5.96 -10.82
C ALA A 429 -11.73 6.34 -10.52
N VAL A 430 -12.66 5.66 -11.20
CA VAL A 430 -14.06 5.53 -10.75
C VAL A 430 -14.12 4.40 -9.75
N LEU A 431 -14.46 4.69 -8.50
CA LEU A 431 -14.65 3.69 -7.46
C LEU A 431 -16.13 3.66 -7.06
N VAL A 432 -16.77 2.51 -7.24
CA VAL A 432 -18.17 2.29 -6.87
C VAL A 432 -18.26 1.20 -5.81
N LYS A 433 -18.82 1.52 -4.66
CA LYS A 433 -19.02 0.58 -3.56
C LYS A 433 -20.49 0.27 -3.37
N ILE A 434 -20.85 -1.00 -3.48
CA ILE A 434 -22.23 -1.47 -3.41
C ILE A 434 -22.36 -2.42 -2.23
N TRP A 435 -23.25 -2.05 -1.31
CA TRP A 435 -23.74 -2.94 -0.25
C TRP A 435 -25.12 -3.47 -0.61
N MET A 436 -25.25 -4.80 -0.82
CA MET A 436 -26.53 -5.44 -1.13
C MET A 436 -27.23 -5.88 0.16
N GLU A 437 -28.29 -5.18 0.53
CA GLU A 437 -29.05 -5.38 1.78
C GLU A 437 -30.26 -6.27 1.55
N VAL A 438 -30.43 -7.29 2.39
CA VAL A 438 -31.63 -8.15 2.47
C VAL A 438 -32.04 -8.32 3.92
N ASP A 439 -33.32 -8.55 4.18
CA ASP A 439 -33.77 -9.00 5.49
C ASP A 439 -33.45 -10.47 5.76
N LYS A 440 -33.50 -10.83 7.03
CA LYS A 440 -33.16 -12.16 7.51
C LYS A 440 -34.10 -13.24 6.96
N GLU A 441 -35.36 -12.92 6.76
CA GLU A 441 -36.40 -13.81 6.23
C GLU A 441 -36.17 -14.08 4.74
N THR A 442 -35.90 -13.07 3.96
CA THR A 442 -35.59 -13.19 2.52
C THR A 442 -34.30 -14.00 2.32
N GLN A 443 -33.28 -13.82 3.15
CA GLN A 443 -32.07 -14.62 3.10
C GLN A 443 -32.38 -16.10 3.34
N LEU A 444 -33.14 -16.42 4.41
CA LEU A 444 -33.50 -17.80 4.73
C LEU A 444 -34.25 -18.48 3.59
N ARG A 445 -35.28 -17.79 3.07
CA ARG A 445 -36.04 -18.32 1.93
C ARG A 445 -35.13 -18.63 0.74
N ARG A 446 -34.17 -17.75 0.44
CA ARG A 446 -33.21 -17.96 -0.66
C ARG A 446 -32.23 -19.10 -0.39
N PHE A 447 -31.84 -19.34 0.86
CA PHE A 447 -31.05 -20.50 1.25
C PHE A 447 -31.83 -21.78 1.00
N GLN A 448 -33.08 -21.84 1.44
CA GLN A 448 -33.98 -22.99 1.21
C GLN A 448 -34.25 -23.22 -0.29
N GLU A 449 -34.49 -22.16 -1.07
CA GLU A 449 -34.63 -22.24 -2.53
C GLU A 449 -33.38 -22.81 -3.23
N ARG A 450 -32.17 -22.51 -2.72
CA ARG A 450 -30.92 -23.04 -3.27
C ARG A 450 -30.70 -24.48 -2.89
N ASP A 451 -30.99 -24.84 -1.65
CA ASP A 451 -30.85 -26.20 -1.13
C ASP A 451 -31.80 -27.17 -1.82
N ALA A 452 -33.01 -26.73 -2.14
CA ALA A 452 -34.00 -27.51 -2.88
C ALA A 452 -33.72 -27.67 -4.39
N ASP A 453 -32.80 -26.85 -4.96
CA ASP A 453 -32.48 -26.87 -6.39
C ASP A 453 -31.12 -27.54 -6.66
N PRO A 454 -31.07 -28.78 -7.20
CA PRO A 454 -29.82 -29.48 -7.46
C PRO A 454 -28.81 -28.72 -8.28
N GLN A 455 -29.25 -27.78 -9.13
CA GLN A 455 -28.38 -26.95 -9.93
C GLN A 455 -27.80 -25.76 -9.15
N LYS A 456 -28.28 -25.49 -7.94
CA LYS A 456 -27.89 -24.36 -7.09
C LYS A 456 -27.33 -24.77 -5.74
N GLN A 457 -27.43 -26.03 -5.35
CA GLN A 457 -26.89 -26.54 -4.07
C GLN A 457 -25.41 -26.18 -3.86
N TRP A 458 -24.60 -26.20 -4.91
CA TRP A 458 -23.20 -25.81 -4.86
C TRP A 458 -22.96 -24.35 -4.42
N LYS A 459 -24.01 -23.50 -4.41
CA LYS A 459 -23.95 -22.10 -3.99
C LYS A 459 -24.23 -21.89 -2.52
N ILE A 460 -24.52 -22.93 -1.78
CA ILE A 460 -24.73 -22.87 -0.35
C ILE A 460 -23.67 -23.73 0.34
N THR A 461 -23.07 -23.17 1.36
CA THR A 461 -21.98 -23.80 2.12
C THR A 461 -22.29 -23.76 3.61
N GLU A 462 -21.57 -24.55 4.40
CA GLU A 462 -21.64 -24.47 5.87
C GLU A 462 -21.30 -23.06 6.39
N ASP A 463 -20.43 -22.34 5.69
CA ASP A 463 -20.05 -20.96 6.03
C ASP A 463 -21.26 -20.01 5.94
N ASP A 464 -22.15 -20.18 4.96
CA ASP A 464 -23.35 -19.36 4.82
C ASP A 464 -24.29 -19.51 6.04
N TRP A 465 -24.45 -20.73 6.52
CA TRP A 465 -25.26 -21.01 7.73
C TRP A 465 -24.59 -20.48 8.99
N ARG A 466 -23.29 -20.68 9.15
CA ARG A 466 -22.52 -20.14 10.27
C ARG A 466 -22.57 -18.59 10.32
N ASN A 467 -22.46 -17.94 9.17
CA ASN A 467 -22.57 -16.48 9.08
C ASN A 467 -23.97 -16.01 9.49
N ARG A 468 -25.01 -16.76 9.09
CA ARG A 468 -26.39 -16.43 9.48
C ARG A 468 -26.63 -16.56 10.98
N ASP A 469 -26.05 -17.55 11.65
CA ASP A 469 -26.15 -17.70 13.12
C ASP A 469 -25.54 -16.49 13.85
N LYS A 470 -24.55 -15.82 13.23
CA LYS A 470 -23.92 -14.62 13.75
C LYS A 470 -24.51 -13.32 13.21
N TRP A 471 -25.75 -13.34 12.71
CA TRP A 471 -26.43 -12.20 12.05
C TRP A 471 -26.26 -10.87 12.77
N ASP A 472 -26.50 -10.82 14.07
CA ASP A 472 -26.44 -9.57 14.84
C ASP A 472 -25.01 -9.03 15.00
N PHE A 473 -24.02 -9.94 15.07
CA PHE A 473 -22.60 -9.54 15.09
C PHE A 473 -22.17 -8.96 13.75
N TYR A 474 -22.55 -9.63 12.66
CA TYR A 474 -22.33 -9.09 11.32
C TYR A 474 -23.06 -7.76 11.12
N GLY A 475 -24.31 -7.65 11.57
CA GLY A 475 -25.09 -6.41 11.48
C GLY A 475 -24.36 -5.22 12.08
N ARG A 476 -23.82 -5.36 13.29
CA ARG A 476 -23.03 -4.31 13.95
C ARG A 476 -21.73 -3.99 13.20
N ALA A 477 -21.03 -5.01 12.71
CA ALA A 477 -19.80 -4.80 11.95
C ALA A 477 -20.06 -4.08 10.61
N ILE A 478 -21.16 -4.40 9.95
CA ILE A 478 -21.60 -3.75 8.71
C ILE A 478 -21.95 -2.29 8.96
N ASP A 479 -22.74 -1.99 10.01
CA ASP A 479 -23.09 -0.60 10.35
C ASP A 479 -21.85 0.23 10.65
N GLU A 480 -20.89 -0.30 11.41
CA GLU A 480 -19.61 0.36 11.66
C GLU A 480 -18.80 0.54 10.37
N MET A 481 -18.74 -0.46 9.51
CA MET A 481 -18.05 -0.39 8.21
C MET A 481 -18.64 0.72 7.34
N LEU A 482 -19.96 0.72 7.15
CA LEU A 482 -20.64 1.73 6.34
C LEU A 482 -20.41 3.14 6.89
N PHE A 483 -20.48 3.30 8.22
CA PHE A 483 -20.26 4.59 8.87
C PHE A 483 -18.81 5.10 8.71
N ARG A 484 -17.81 4.23 8.96
CA ARG A 484 -16.41 4.64 8.97
C ARG A 484 -15.78 4.78 7.59
N THR A 485 -16.37 4.14 6.57
CA THR A 485 -15.74 4.08 5.24
C THR A 485 -16.63 4.68 4.14
N SER A 486 -17.78 5.30 4.45
CA SER A 486 -18.54 6.09 3.47
C SER A 486 -17.97 7.50 3.42
N THR A 487 -16.87 7.67 2.69
CA THR A 487 -16.18 8.95 2.54
C THR A 487 -16.77 9.76 1.39
N ASN A 488 -16.44 11.05 1.31
CA ASN A 488 -16.91 11.91 0.23
C ASN A 488 -16.39 11.49 -1.15
N HIS A 489 -15.16 10.96 -1.20
CA HIS A 489 -14.53 10.49 -2.44
C HIS A 489 -14.97 9.07 -2.82
N ALA A 490 -15.42 8.26 -1.86
CA ALA A 490 -15.84 6.88 -2.07
C ALA A 490 -17.04 6.51 -1.19
N PRO A 491 -18.25 7.03 -1.47
CA PRO A 491 -19.45 6.72 -0.69
C PRO A 491 -19.96 5.31 -0.96
N TRP A 492 -20.57 4.69 0.05
CA TRP A 492 -21.34 3.46 -0.12
C TRP A 492 -22.72 3.73 -0.72
N THR A 493 -23.11 2.88 -1.66
CA THR A 493 -24.50 2.79 -2.11
C THR A 493 -25.14 1.53 -1.54
N ILE A 494 -26.15 1.71 -0.70
CA ILE A 494 -26.95 0.58 -0.21
C ILE A 494 -28.02 0.26 -1.25
N VAL A 495 -28.08 -1.01 -1.67
CA VAL A 495 -29.02 -1.51 -2.66
C VAL A 495 -30.00 -2.46 -1.99
N GLU A 496 -31.27 -2.10 -2.01
CA GLU A 496 -32.39 -2.91 -1.55
C GLU A 496 -32.49 -4.17 -2.40
N SER A 497 -32.26 -5.32 -1.78
CA SER A 497 -32.08 -6.56 -2.54
C SER A 497 -33.13 -7.65 -2.25
N ASN A 498 -34.21 -7.33 -1.53
CA ASN A 498 -35.34 -8.25 -1.38
C ASN A 498 -36.01 -8.55 -2.73
N ASP A 499 -36.16 -7.54 -3.58
CA ASP A 499 -36.58 -7.73 -4.97
C ASP A 499 -35.36 -7.79 -5.90
N LYS A 500 -35.23 -8.90 -6.66
CA LYS A 500 -34.09 -9.13 -7.55
C LYS A 500 -34.10 -8.19 -8.78
N TYR A 501 -35.27 -7.73 -9.21
CA TYR A 501 -35.40 -6.83 -10.37
C TYR A 501 -34.96 -5.43 -9.99
N PHE A 502 -35.50 -4.92 -8.89
CA PHE A 502 -35.11 -3.62 -8.37
C PHE A 502 -33.61 -3.53 -8.08
N SER A 503 -33.06 -4.50 -7.36
CA SER A 503 -31.65 -4.48 -6.97
C SER A 503 -30.69 -4.45 -8.17
N ARG A 504 -30.98 -5.23 -9.21
CA ARG A 504 -30.17 -5.26 -10.44
C ARG A 504 -30.19 -3.92 -11.18
N VAL A 505 -31.37 -3.33 -11.34
CA VAL A 505 -31.52 -2.02 -12.00
C VAL A 505 -30.81 -0.93 -11.22
N LYS A 506 -31.04 -0.86 -9.89
CA LYS A 506 -30.38 0.14 -9.03
C LYS A 506 -28.86 0.01 -9.09
N THR A 507 -28.34 -1.24 -9.02
CA THR A 507 -26.89 -1.52 -9.13
C THR A 507 -26.32 -1.00 -10.45
N LEU A 508 -26.90 -1.36 -11.59
CA LEU A 508 -26.39 -0.95 -12.90
C LEU A 508 -26.50 0.57 -13.08
N GLN A 509 -27.59 1.16 -12.61
CA GLN A 509 -27.80 2.61 -12.66
C GLN A 509 -26.74 3.37 -11.84
N THR A 510 -26.43 2.91 -10.63
CA THR A 510 -25.39 3.50 -9.79
C THR A 510 -24.02 3.47 -10.47
N ILE A 511 -23.67 2.34 -11.09
CA ILE A 511 -22.38 2.20 -11.79
C ILE A 511 -22.35 3.13 -13.01
N ALA A 512 -23.42 3.15 -13.82
CA ALA A 512 -23.50 4.03 -14.99
C ALA A 512 -23.34 5.51 -14.60
N GLN A 513 -24.05 5.98 -13.58
CA GLN A 513 -23.97 7.35 -13.08
C GLN A 513 -22.56 7.72 -12.58
N ALA A 514 -21.89 6.80 -11.89
CA ALA A 514 -20.51 7.02 -11.44
C ALA A 514 -19.54 7.14 -12.62
N MET A 515 -19.67 6.29 -13.65
CA MET A 515 -18.85 6.39 -14.85
C MET A 515 -19.15 7.67 -15.63
N GLU A 516 -20.42 8.07 -15.75
CA GLU A 516 -20.85 9.31 -16.41
C GLU A 516 -20.25 10.56 -15.77
N SER A 517 -20.07 10.56 -14.45
CA SER A 517 -19.50 11.70 -13.73
C SER A 517 -18.05 12.05 -14.16
N LYS A 518 -17.33 11.12 -14.78
CA LYS A 518 -15.97 11.30 -15.30
C LYS A 518 -15.92 11.70 -16.78
N LEU A 519 -17.04 11.67 -17.47
CA LEU A 519 -17.09 12.16 -18.84
C LEU A 519 -16.88 13.69 -18.87
N PRO A 520 -16.18 14.23 -19.88
CA PRO A 520 -16.11 15.66 -20.09
C PRO A 520 -17.54 16.23 -20.19
N LYS A 521 -17.86 17.24 -19.42
CA LYS A 521 -19.12 17.96 -19.57
C LYS A 521 -19.09 18.56 -20.98
N ASN A 522 -19.83 17.97 -21.90
CA ASN A 522 -20.09 18.64 -23.18
C ASN A 522 -20.70 20.00 -22.84
N HIS A 523 -19.99 21.08 -23.15
CA HIS A 523 -20.63 22.38 -23.27
C HIS A 523 -21.66 22.19 -24.38
N SER A 524 -22.92 21.96 -24.00
CA SER A 524 -24.05 22.01 -24.91
C SER A 524 -23.98 23.37 -25.61
N LYS A 525 -23.64 23.31 -26.91
CA LYS A 525 -23.89 24.41 -27.80
C LYS A 525 -25.40 24.56 -28.04
#